data_f8306a7a0e13610311b620fd6c6ceb44
#
_entry.id   f8306a7a0e13610311b620fd6c6ceb44
#
_cell.length_a   1.000
_cell.length_b   1.000
_cell.length_c   1.000
_cell.angle_alpha   90.00
_cell.angle_beta   90.00
_cell.angle_gamma   90.00
#
_symmetry.space_group_name_H-M   'P 1'
#
loop_
_entity.id
_entity.type
_entity.pdbx_description
1 polymer ?
#
loop_
_entity_poly.entity_id
_entity_poly.type
_entity_poly.pdbx_seq_one_letter_code
_entity_poly.pdbx_strand_id
1 'polypeptide(L)'
;YIFNLKPGDKLKIFGPFGEFFAEDTDAEMIFIGGGAGMAPMRSHIFDQLLRLDSKRKITFFYGARSLTEMFYTDEYDKLAEEHENFEWHVALSDPLPEDNWEGHTGFIHQVIHDEYLKDHPSPEDCEYYMCGPPPMMSACFDMLDSLGVEPEAIKFDDFGS
;
A
#
# COMPACT_ATOMS: atom_id res chain seq x y z
N TYR A 1 -14.51 5.54 23.76
CA TYR A 1 -15.34 6.58 23.17
C TYR A 1 -15.69 6.24 21.71
N ILE A 2 -14.71 6.04 20.83
CA ILE A 2 -14.92 5.82 19.38
C ILE A 2 -15.82 4.61 19.12
N PHE A 3 -15.57 3.47 19.76
CA PHE A 3 -16.35 2.24 19.59
C PHE A 3 -17.82 2.33 20.05
N ASN A 4 -18.19 3.41 20.76
CA ASN A 4 -19.56 3.65 21.21
C ASN A 4 -20.31 4.66 20.36
N LEU A 5 -19.68 5.22 19.31
CA LEU A 5 -20.32 6.15 18.39
C LEU A 5 -21.40 5.46 17.56
N LYS A 6 -22.48 6.17 17.33
CA LYS A 6 -23.59 5.72 16.48
C LYS A 6 -23.75 6.67 15.29
N PRO A 7 -24.32 6.21 14.18
CA PRO A 7 -24.67 7.08 13.07
C PRO A 7 -25.49 8.30 13.55
N GLY A 8 -25.02 9.50 13.19
CA GLY A 8 -25.62 10.76 13.61
C GLY A 8 -24.93 11.44 14.83
N ASP A 9 -24.04 10.75 15.53
CA ASP A 9 -23.25 11.36 16.59
C ASP A 9 -22.26 12.38 16.02
N LYS A 10 -22.01 13.45 16.76
CA LYS A 10 -21.08 14.49 16.38
C LYS A 10 -19.68 14.19 16.95
N LEU A 11 -18.69 14.16 16.07
CA LEU A 11 -17.29 14.04 16.40
C LEU A 11 -16.55 15.33 16.08
N LYS A 12 -15.77 15.85 17.03
CA LYS A 12 -14.87 16.97 16.78
C LYS A 12 -13.51 16.42 16.39
N ILE A 13 -13.07 16.72 15.18
CA ILE A 13 -11.76 16.34 14.67
C ILE A 13 -10.91 17.58 14.41
N PHE A 14 -9.60 17.44 14.56
CA PHE A 14 -8.62 18.44 14.18
C PHE A 14 -7.75 17.86 13.06
N GLY A 15 -7.45 18.68 12.04
CA GLY A 15 -6.61 18.28 10.91
C GLY A 15 -6.94 19.14 9.68
N PRO A 16 -6.42 18.78 8.51
CA PRO A 16 -5.47 17.69 8.33
C PRO A 16 -4.08 17.97 8.93
N PHE A 17 -3.34 16.91 9.27
CA PHE A 17 -1.95 16.98 9.71
C PHE A 17 -1.12 16.01 8.86
N GLY A 18 0.20 16.22 8.84
CA GLY A 18 1.18 15.39 8.15
C GLY A 18 1.57 15.93 6.79
N GLU A 19 2.62 15.32 6.23
CA GLU A 19 3.26 15.73 4.97
C GLU A 19 3.41 14.55 3.99
N PHE A 20 2.63 13.49 4.17
CA PHE A 20 2.64 12.32 3.30
C PHE A 20 1.74 12.56 2.09
N PHE A 21 2.31 13.07 1.01
CA PHE A 21 1.62 13.41 -0.23
C PHE A 21 2.20 12.64 -1.40
N ALA A 22 1.37 12.41 -2.42
CA ALA A 22 1.84 11.94 -3.72
C ALA A 22 2.52 13.08 -4.47
N GLU A 23 3.65 12.78 -5.11
CA GLU A 23 4.37 13.73 -5.95
C GLU A 23 3.64 13.96 -7.28
N ASP A 24 3.78 15.16 -7.81
CA ASP A 24 3.21 15.56 -9.11
C ASP A 24 4.23 15.28 -10.22
N THR A 25 4.34 14.01 -10.60
CA THR A 25 5.23 13.52 -11.66
C THR A 25 4.49 12.52 -12.56
N ASP A 26 5.17 12.01 -13.58
CA ASP A 26 4.67 10.96 -14.47
C ASP A 26 5.24 9.57 -14.13
N ALA A 27 6.06 9.44 -13.07
CA ALA A 27 6.67 8.18 -12.67
C ALA A 27 5.62 7.14 -12.24
N GLU A 28 5.94 5.86 -12.41
CA GLU A 28 5.12 4.78 -11.87
C GLU A 28 5.04 4.87 -10.34
N MET A 29 3.84 4.65 -9.79
CA MET A 29 3.59 4.69 -8.35
C MET A 29 3.47 3.27 -7.78
N ILE A 30 4.32 2.94 -6.84
CA ILE A 30 4.29 1.66 -6.13
C ILE A 30 3.92 1.91 -4.67
N PHE A 31 2.73 1.46 -4.29
CA PHE A 31 2.22 1.57 -2.93
C PHE A 31 2.50 0.28 -2.16
N ILE A 32 2.99 0.39 -0.93
CA ILE A 32 3.30 -0.75 -0.07
C ILE A 32 2.64 -0.52 1.29
N GLY A 33 1.64 -1.34 1.62
CA GLY A 33 0.86 -1.23 2.84
C GLY A 33 0.91 -2.48 3.70
N GLY A 34 0.79 -2.30 5.01
CA GLY A 34 0.63 -3.40 5.95
C GLY A 34 -0.16 -2.98 7.19
N GLY A 35 -1.09 -3.82 7.64
CA GLY A 35 -1.94 -3.50 8.77
C GLY A 35 -2.67 -2.16 8.63
N ALA A 36 -2.51 -1.26 9.61
CA ALA A 36 -3.12 0.09 9.58
C ALA A 36 -2.60 0.98 8.44
N GLY A 37 -1.46 0.65 7.81
CA GLY A 37 -0.95 1.31 6.61
C GLY A 37 -1.90 1.25 5.41
N MET A 38 -2.91 0.38 5.44
CA MET A 38 -4.02 0.40 4.48
C MET A 38 -4.70 1.78 4.38
N ALA A 39 -4.83 2.51 5.49
CA ALA A 39 -5.58 3.77 5.52
C ALA A 39 -4.96 4.88 4.63
N PRO A 40 -3.67 5.24 4.77
CA PRO A 40 -3.04 6.20 3.87
C PRO A 40 -2.93 5.68 2.44
N MET A 41 -2.64 4.40 2.22
CA MET A 41 -2.62 3.82 0.87
C MET A 41 -3.96 3.99 0.17
N ARG A 42 -5.06 3.67 0.88
CA ARG A 42 -6.41 3.88 0.36
C ARG A 42 -6.67 5.35 0.01
N SER A 43 -6.28 6.27 0.87
CA SER A 43 -6.44 7.70 0.62
C SER A 43 -5.74 8.14 -0.66
N HIS A 44 -4.47 7.77 -0.84
CA HIS A 44 -3.69 8.12 -2.02
C HIS A 44 -4.23 7.49 -3.31
N ILE A 45 -4.48 6.18 -3.30
CA ILE A 45 -4.92 5.43 -4.49
C ILE A 45 -6.28 5.96 -4.98
N PHE A 46 -7.23 6.16 -4.07
CA PHE A 46 -8.54 6.71 -4.41
C PHE A 46 -8.46 8.15 -4.92
N ASP A 47 -7.58 8.96 -4.32
CA ASP A 47 -7.34 10.32 -4.80
C ASP A 47 -6.78 10.33 -6.21
N GLN A 48 -5.76 9.52 -6.48
CA GLN A 48 -5.15 9.41 -7.81
C GLN A 48 -6.14 8.90 -8.87
N LEU A 49 -6.88 7.83 -8.58
CA LEU A 49 -7.76 7.21 -9.57
C LEU A 49 -9.08 7.96 -9.73
N LEU A 50 -9.74 8.32 -8.62
CA LEU A 50 -11.12 8.82 -8.68
C LEU A 50 -11.23 10.35 -8.74
N ARG A 51 -10.32 11.09 -8.10
CA ARG A 51 -10.36 12.55 -8.11
C ARG A 51 -9.49 13.15 -9.20
N LEU A 52 -8.25 12.65 -9.34
CA LEU A 52 -7.27 13.20 -10.29
C LEU A 52 -7.34 12.54 -11.67
N ASP A 53 -8.03 11.40 -11.80
CA ASP A 53 -8.08 10.59 -13.03
C ASP A 53 -6.68 10.32 -13.60
N SER A 54 -5.73 10.02 -12.71
CA SER A 54 -4.31 9.79 -13.03
C SER A 54 -4.18 8.66 -14.03
N LYS A 55 -3.31 8.85 -15.03
CA LYS A 55 -2.99 7.83 -16.03
C LYS A 55 -1.65 7.14 -15.75
N ARG A 56 -1.01 7.49 -14.65
CA ARG A 56 0.20 6.82 -14.17
C ARG A 56 -0.11 5.35 -13.88
N LYS A 57 0.85 4.48 -14.10
CA LYS A 57 0.74 3.11 -13.62
C LYS A 57 0.80 3.11 -12.09
N ILE A 58 -0.13 2.43 -11.47
CA ILE A 58 -0.26 2.34 -10.01
C ILE A 58 -0.35 0.88 -9.63
N THR A 59 0.61 0.43 -8.85
CA THR A 59 0.62 -0.94 -8.30
C THR A 59 0.59 -0.89 -6.78
N PHE A 60 -0.33 -1.60 -6.17
CA PHE A 60 -0.47 -1.66 -4.72
C PHE A 60 -0.14 -3.05 -4.17
N PHE A 61 0.81 -3.14 -3.28
CA PHE A 61 1.17 -4.35 -2.55
C PHE A 61 0.73 -4.26 -1.09
N TYR A 62 -0.07 -5.21 -0.65
CA TYR A 62 -0.56 -5.27 0.72
C TYR A 62 -0.14 -6.55 1.43
N GLY A 63 0.57 -6.38 2.55
CA GLY A 63 0.97 -7.47 3.42
C GLY A 63 0.03 -7.62 4.62
N ALA A 64 -0.52 -8.81 4.81
CA ALA A 64 -1.28 -9.18 6.00
C ALA A 64 -0.75 -10.51 6.56
N ARG A 65 -1.18 -10.88 7.78
CA ARG A 65 -0.84 -12.19 8.32
C ARG A 65 -1.77 -13.26 7.77
N SER A 66 -3.07 -13.01 7.79
CA SER A 66 -4.13 -13.91 7.33
C SER A 66 -5.30 -13.10 6.73
N LEU A 67 -6.27 -13.77 6.14
CA LEU A 67 -7.46 -13.11 5.59
C LEU A 67 -8.28 -12.35 6.63
N THR A 68 -8.24 -12.78 7.89
CA THR A 68 -8.97 -12.12 8.98
C THR A 68 -8.44 -10.71 9.31
N GLU A 69 -7.24 -10.38 8.85
CA GLU A 69 -6.62 -9.05 9.03
C GLU A 69 -6.77 -8.15 7.80
N MET A 70 -7.44 -8.64 6.75
CA MET A 70 -7.69 -7.87 5.54
C MET A 70 -8.99 -7.07 5.61
N PHE A 71 -9.01 -5.91 4.95
CA PHE A 71 -10.18 -5.05 4.82
C PHE A 71 -10.13 -4.29 3.50
N TYR A 72 -11.29 -3.87 3.00
CA TYR A 72 -11.49 -3.14 1.73
C TYR A 72 -11.13 -3.93 0.47
N THR A 73 -11.05 -5.27 0.52
CA THR A 73 -10.69 -6.10 -0.64
C THR A 73 -11.63 -5.87 -1.82
N ASP A 74 -12.94 -5.92 -1.59
CA ASP A 74 -13.94 -5.70 -2.63
C ASP A 74 -13.81 -4.32 -3.32
N GLU A 75 -13.35 -3.28 -2.57
CA GLU A 75 -13.15 -1.95 -3.13
C GLU A 75 -11.94 -1.93 -4.07
N TYR A 76 -10.85 -2.61 -3.71
CA TYR A 76 -9.65 -2.69 -4.56
C TYR A 76 -9.85 -3.59 -5.78
N ASP A 77 -10.56 -4.71 -5.63
CA ASP A 77 -10.94 -5.58 -6.75
C ASP A 77 -11.74 -4.78 -7.78
N LYS A 78 -12.72 -4.01 -7.31
CA LYS A 78 -13.51 -3.16 -8.17
C LYS A 78 -12.68 -2.06 -8.86
N LEU A 79 -11.74 -1.42 -8.13
CA LEU A 79 -10.85 -0.43 -8.74
C LEU A 79 -9.98 -1.05 -9.83
N ALA A 80 -9.46 -2.27 -9.62
CA ALA A 80 -8.66 -2.98 -10.61
C ALA A 80 -9.48 -3.38 -11.85
N GLU A 81 -10.78 -3.66 -11.69
CA GLU A 81 -11.69 -3.90 -12.83
C GLU A 81 -12.02 -2.61 -13.61
N GLU A 82 -12.11 -1.46 -12.93
CA GLU A 82 -12.52 -0.18 -13.51
C GLU A 82 -11.37 0.66 -14.09
N HIS A 83 -10.11 0.39 -13.66
CA HIS A 83 -8.93 1.18 -14.03
C HIS A 83 -7.81 0.30 -14.58
N GLU A 84 -7.60 0.30 -15.90
CA GLU A 84 -6.56 -0.49 -16.57
C GLU A 84 -5.12 -0.16 -16.11
N ASN A 85 -4.92 1.02 -15.53
CA ASN A 85 -3.62 1.47 -15.00
C ASN A 85 -3.43 1.16 -13.51
N PHE A 86 -4.32 0.40 -12.89
CA PHE A 86 -4.24 0.00 -11.49
C PHE A 86 -4.25 -1.52 -11.36
N GLU A 87 -3.34 -2.03 -10.54
CA GLU A 87 -3.32 -3.43 -10.10
C GLU A 87 -2.97 -3.49 -8.60
N TRP A 88 -3.43 -4.54 -7.93
CA TRP A 88 -3.07 -4.75 -6.53
C TRP A 88 -2.79 -6.23 -6.24
N HIS A 89 -1.89 -6.47 -5.29
CA HIS A 89 -1.39 -7.78 -4.91
C HIS A 89 -1.40 -7.93 -3.40
N VAL A 90 -1.80 -9.11 -2.93
CA VAL A 90 -1.83 -9.43 -1.51
C VAL A 90 -0.86 -10.56 -1.22
N ALA A 91 -0.08 -10.41 -0.15
CA ALA A 91 0.70 -11.50 0.40
C ALA A 91 0.29 -11.79 1.84
N LEU A 92 0.06 -13.06 2.16
CA LEU A 92 -0.21 -13.50 3.52
C LEU A 92 1.05 -14.18 4.11
N SER A 93 1.54 -13.64 5.23
CA SER A 93 2.75 -14.19 5.86
C SER A 93 2.49 -15.42 6.73
N ASP A 94 1.26 -15.60 7.19
CA ASP A 94 0.83 -16.70 8.05
C ASP A 94 -0.66 -17.05 7.78
N PRO A 95 -1.00 -17.49 6.54
CA PRO A 95 -2.37 -17.81 6.19
C PRO A 95 -2.88 -18.97 7.04
N LEU A 96 -4.11 -18.86 7.53
CA LEU A 96 -4.76 -19.91 8.29
C LEU A 96 -5.25 -21.02 7.35
N PRO A 97 -5.31 -22.29 7.81
CA PRO A 97 -5.82 -23.38 6.98
C PRO A 97 -7.23 -23.15 6.43
N GLU A 98 -8.07 -22.45 7.20
CA GLU A 98 -9.43 -22.08 6.82
C GLU A 98 -9.51 -20.95 5.78
N ASP A 99 -8.43 -20.19 5.58
CA ASP A 99 -8.38 -19.12 4.57
C ASP A 99 -8.48 -19.70 3.15
N ASN A 100 -8.07 -20.97 2.94
CA ASN A 100 -7.97 -21.60 1.61
C ASN A 100 -7.24 -20.67 0.61
N TRP A 101 -6.19 -19.98 1.08
CA TRP A 101 -5.48 -18.98 0.33
C TRP A 101 -4.70 -19.56 -0.84
N GLU A 102 -4.93 -19.04 -2.05
CA GLU A 102 -4.24 -19.44 -3.28
C GLU A 102 -3.32 -18.35 -3.84
N GLY A 103 -3.26 -17.17 -3.18
CA GLY A 103 -2.42 -16.04 -3.58
C GLY A 103 -0.99 -16.14 -3.05
N HIS A 104 -0.25 -15.02 -3.10
CA HIS A 104 1.14 -14.99 -2.63
C HIS A 104 1.24 -15.24 -1.13
N THR A 105 2.27 -16.00 -0.75
CA THR A 105 2.60 -16.28 0.66
C THR A 105 4.00 -15.77 0.99
N GLY A 106 4.19 -15.36 2.25
CA GLY A 106 5.45 -14.84 2.73
C GLY A 106 5.41 -13.34 3.04
N PHE A 107 6.57 -12.78 3.31
CA PHE A 107 6.68 -11.36 3.63
C PHE A 107 6.55 -10.51 2.37
N ILE A 108 5.82 -9.39 2.48
CA ILE A 108 5.46 -8.56 1.33
C ILE A 108 6.69 -8.06 0.54
N HIS A 109 7.78 -7.67 1.21
CA HIS A 109 9.00 -7.22 0.54
C HIS A 109 9.62 -8.28 -0.38
N GLN A 110 9.56 -9.57 0.00
CA GLN A 110 10.03 -10.67 -0.83
C GLN A 110 9.14 -10.87 -2.05
N VAL A 111 7.82 -10.81 -1.86
CA VAL A 111 6.86 -10.92 -2.95
C VAL A 111 7.04 -9.77 -3.95
N ILE A 112 7.19 -8.54 -3.49
CA ILE A 112 7.45 -7.37 -4.35
C ILE A 112 8.73 -7.59 -5.15
N HIS A 113 9.81 -8.01 -4.50
CA HIS A 113 11.07 -8.27 -5.18
C HIS A 113 10.91 -9.38 -6.24
N ASP A 114 10.38 -10.55 -5.85
CA ASP A 114 10.42 -11.76 -6.67
C ASP A 114 9.40 -11.76 -7.80
N GLU A 115 8.24 -11.13 -7.60
CA GLU A 115 7.15 -11.14 -8.57
C GLU A 115 7.07 -9.86 -9.42
N TYR A 116 7.75 -8.80 -9.00
CA TYR A 116 7.62 -7.50 -9.67
C TYR A 116 8.96 -6.83 -9.95
N LEU A 117 9.74 -6.47 -8.93
CA LEU A 117 10.86 -5.56 -9.09
C LEU A 117 12.12 -6.18 -9.71
N LYS A 118 12.38 -7.48 -9.50
CA LYS A 118 13.57 -8.14 -10.06
C LYS A 118 13.62 -8.10 -11.59
N ASP A 119 12.47 -8.10 -12.24
CA ASP A 119 12.33 -8.07 -13.70
C ASP A 119 11.83 -6.71 -14.20
N HIS A 120 11.69 -5.73 -13.31
CA HIS A 120 11.29 -4.37 -13.67
C HIS A 120 12.43 -3.65 -14.39
N PRO A 121 12.16 -2.96 -15.52
CA PRO A 121 13.21 -2.34 -16.36
C PRO A 121 13.97 -1.21 -15.66
N SER A 122 13.32 -0.48 -14.76
CA SER A 122 13.86 0.69 -14.05
C SER A 122 13.20 0.86 -12.69
N PRO A 123 13.48 -0.01 -11.69
CA PRO A 123 12.89 0.14 -10.37
C PRO A 123 13.32 1.45 -9.68
N GLU A 124 14.52 1.97 -10.00
CA GLU A 124 15.05 3.24 -9.51
C GLU A 124 14.28 4.48 -9.99
N ASP A 125 13.54 4.37 -11.09
CA ASP A 125 12.75 5.47 -11.67
C ASP A 125 11.29 5.49 -11.14
N CYS A 126 10.90 4.54 -10.30
CA CYS A 126 9.57 4.49 -9.68
C CYS A 126 9.51 5.34 -8.42
N GLU A 127 8.30 5.74 -8.05
CA GLU A 127 8.01 6.36 -6.75
C GLU A 127 7.37 5.35 -5.80
N TYR A 128 7.90 5.27 -4.60
CA TYR A 128 7.44 4.33 -3.58
C TYR A 128 6.73 5.05 -2.44
N TYR A 129 5.54 4.57 -2.10
CA TYR A 129 4.72 5.11 -1.02
C TYR A 129 4.45 4.00 -0.01
N MET A 130 4.98 4.14 1.21
CA MET A 130 5.00 3.04 2.17
C MET A 130 4.39 3.43 3.52
N CYS A 131 3.60 2.53 4.10
CA CYS A 131 3.15 2.63 5.47
C CYS A 131 2.80 1.26 6.04
N GLY A 132 3.33 0.95 7.22
CA GLY A 132 3.09 -0.33 7.86
C GLY A 132 3.91 -0.55 9.12
N PRO A 133 3.89 -1.77 9.66
CA PRO A 133 4.67 -2.12 10.84
C PRO A 133 6.18 -1.90 10.66
N PRO A 134 6.91 -1.43 11.69
CA PRO A 134 8.33 -1.13 11.59
C PRO A 134 9.20 -2.24 11.00
N PRO A 135 9.02 -3.54 11.32
CA PRO A 135 9.81 -4.60 10.70
C PRO A 135 9.57 -4.73 9.19
N MET A 136 8.33 -4.51 8.73
CA MET A 136 7.99 -4.50 7.30
C MET A 136 8.66 -3.32 6.60
N MET A 137 8.56 -2.13 7.19
CA MET A 137 9.18 -0.92 6.66
C MET A 137 10.68 -1.08 6.50
N SER A 138 11.38 -1.56 7.53
CA SER A 138 12.83 -1.81 7.47
C SER A 138 13.19 -2.78 6.34
N ALA A 139 12.48 -3.88 6.22
CA ALA A 139 12.74 -4.86 5.16
C ALA A 139 12.46 -4.32 3.75
N CYS A 140 11.46 -3.44 3.59
CA CYS A 140 11.19 -2.76 2.34
C CYS A 140 12.30 -1.76 1.99
N PHE A 141 12.78 -0.96 2.96
CA PHE A 141 13.90 -0.04 2.74
C PHE A 141 15.15 -0.80 2.29
N ASP A 142 15.53 -1.88 2.99
CA ASP A 142 16.70 -2.69 2.64
C ASP A 142 16.57 -3.29 1.23
N MET A 143 15.39 -3.75 0.86
CA MET A 143 15.10 -4.27 -0.47
C MET A 143 15.25 -3.19 -1.55
N LEU A 144 14.64 -2.02 -1.36
CA LEU A 144 14.70 -0.91 -2.31
C LEU A 144 16.12 -0.34 -2.48
N ASP A 145 16.86 -0.21 -1.39
CA ASP A 145 18.28 0.18 -1.42
C ASP A 145 19.11 -0.80 -2.25
N SER A 146 18.86 -2.11 -2.11
CA SER A 146 19.55 -3.14 -2.90
C SER A 146 19.28 -3.07 -4.41
N LEU A 147 18.17 -2.44 -4.80
CA LEU A 147 17.76 -2.20 -6.19
C LEU A 147 18.23 -0.83 -6.72
N GLY A 148 18.95 -0.05 -5.90
CA GLY A 148 19.46 1.27 -6.31
C GLY A 148 18.41 2.39 -6.26
N VAL A 149 17.33 2.19 -5.53
CA VAL A 149 16.30 3.23 -5.34
C VAL A 149 16.82 4.29 -4.38
N GLU A 150 16.85 5.53 -4.83
CA GLU A 150 17.29 6.66 -4.00
C GLU A 150 16.26 6.99 -2.91
N PRO A 151 16.69 7.43 -1.70
CA PRO A 151 15.79 7.75 -0.60
C PRO A 151 14.70 8.79 -0.94
N GLU A 152 15.01 9.71 -1.84
CA GLU A 152 14.09 10.75 -2.30
C GLU A 152 12.89 10.21 -3.09
N ALA A 153 13.03 9.04 -3.70
CA ALA A 153 11.95 8.34 -4.40
C ALA A 153 11.01 7.60 -3.43
N ILE A 154 11.39 7.51 -2.14
CA ILE A 154 10.62 6.78 -1.13
C ILE A 154 9.91 7.78 -0.20
N LYS A 155 8.58 7.76 -0.23
CA LYS A 155 7.72 8.52 0.68
C LYS A 155 7.07 7.55 1.67
N PHE A 156 7.02 7.91 2.92
CA PHE A 156 6.43 7.03 3.92
C PHE A 156 5.78 7.79 5.07
N ASP A 157 4.86 7.12 5.73
CA ASP A 157 4.28 7.58 6.99
C ASP A 157 4.59 6.57 8.09
N ASP A 158 5.01 7.09 9.25
CA ASP A 158 5.31 6.30 10.45
C ASP A 158 4.29 6.66 11.54
N PHE A 159 3.46 5.71 11.91
CA PHE A 159 2.46 5.91 12.95
C PHE A 159 3.03 5.88 14.37
N GLY A 160 4.34 5.87 14.50
CA GLY A 160 5.06 5.86 15.76
C GLY A 160 5.13 4.46 16.36
N SER A 161 6.31 4.09 16.81
CA SER A 161 6.60 2.90 17.61
C SER A 161 6.49 3.21 19.10
#